data_d0eee768ec5275228de853e200fa562f
#
_entry.id   d0eee768ec5275228de853e200fa562f
#
_cell.length_a   1.000
_cell.length_b   1.000
_cell.length_c   1.000
_cell.angle_alpha   90.00
_cell.angle_beta   90.00
_cell.angle_gamma   90.00
#
_symmetry.space_group_name_H-M   'P 1'
#
loop_
_entity.id
_entity.type
_entity.pdbx_description
1 polymer ?
#
loop_
_entity_poly.entity_id
_entity_poly.type
_entity_poly.pdbx_seq_one_letter_code
_entity_poly.pdbx_strand_id
1 'polypeptide(L)'
;MLQLPKLKHWITAASLGFIAVALGQQGEQLRRIQLDAAGWGWLFFGLVLTGASILVNGLAWREVLRWLGHRPQGIPLVPLFVRSNLLKYLPGGIWHLVERVRVLRPQIDAGPALAGVILDPLLIVAAASLLLMFGGWQNGLLLLAPVPLLLLMLSRCREPILLRLERAKARQLEAAGTGPLHFSGSSREGGPWGPLMIELVFVLIRFSGFACCLEAFGMFPPAPNIWLAAFSMAYAAGLVVPGAPGGLGVFEATLLLRLGDGVAEAPLLAVVLSYRVISTAADVLLAAGFSLQNRLNPKLRSLD
;
A
#
# COMPACT_ATOMS: atom_id res chain seq x y z
N MET A 1 11.11 8.05 -31.53
CA MET A 1 10.48 6.91 -30.85
C MET A 1 11.52 6.21 -29.98
N LEU A 2 11.61 6.55 -28.71
CA LEU A 2 12.53 5.91 -27.75
C LEU A 2 12.00 4.50 -27.45
N GLN A 3 12.84 3.50 -27.68
CA GLN A 3 12.52 2.09 -27.54
C GLN A 3 12.11 1.76 -26.07
N LEU A 4 10.83 1.72 -25.81
CA LEU A 4 10.19 1.42 -24.52
C LEU A 4 10.66 0.13 -23.80
N PRO A 5 11.13 -0.95 -24.49
CA PRO A 5 11.62 -2.15 -23.77
C PRO A 5 12.86 -1.89 -22.93
N LYS A 6 13.79 -1.02 -23.36
CA LYS A 6 14.99 -0.71 -22.57
C LYS A 6 14.68 0.07 -21.31
N LEU A 7 13.73 1.01 -21.34
CA LEU A 7 13.31 1.77 -20.17
C LEU A 7 12.70 0.87 -19.09
N LYS A 8 11.87 -0.12 -19.48
CA LYS A 8 11.26 -1.09 -18.56
C LYS A 8 12.31 -1.90 -17.77
N HIS A 9 13.39 -2.34 -18.43
CA HIS A 9 14.47 -3.05 -17.76
C HIS A 9 15.29 -2.16 -16.81
N TRP A 10 15.56 -0.91 -17.22
CA TRP A 10 16.24 0.06 -16.36
C TRP A 10 15.42 0.44 -15.13
N ILE A 11 14.11 0.60 -15.28
CA ILE A 11 13.17 0.84 -14.18
C ILE A 11 13.19 -0.33 -13.20
N THR A 12 13.12 -1.58 -13.70
CA THR A 12 13.19 -2.77 -12.86
C THR A 12 14.54 -2.88 -12.15
N ALA A 13 15.63 -2.64 -12.84
CA ALA A 13 16.97 -2.67 -12.25
C ALA A 13 17.15 -1.59 -11.17
N ALA A 14 16.67 -0.38 -11.42
CA ALA A 14 16.70 0.71 -10.43
C ALA A 14 15.84 0.39 -9.20
N SER A 15 14.67 -0.21 -9.38
CA SER A 15 13.81 -0.67 -8.27
C SER A 15 14.52 -1.73 -7.43
N LEU A 16 15.09 -2.74 -8.07
CA LEU A 16 15.81 -3.81 -7.38
C LEU A 16 17.08 -3.27 -6.69
N GLY A 17 17.79 -2.34 -7.33
CA GLY A 17 18.95 -1.66 -6.75
C GLY A 17 18.57 -0.85 -5.50
N PHE A 18 17.50 -0.06 -5.57
CA PHE A 18 17.01 0.70 -4.43
C PHE A 18 16.55 -0.23 -3.28
N ILE A 19 15.87 -1.32 -3.60
CA ILE A 19 15.46 -2.34 -2.63
C ILE A 19 16.71 -2.97 -1.99
N ALA A 20 17.72 -3.34 -2.79
CA ALA A 20 18.94 -3.94 -2.28
C ALA A 20 19.72 -2.98 -1.37
N VAL A 21 19.78 -1.68 -1.70
CA VAL A 21 20.40 -0.65 -0.84
C VAL A 21 19.62 -0.49 0.46
N ALA A 22 18.30 -0.42 0.40
CA ALA A 22 17.44 -0.32 1.60
C ALA A 22 17.59 -1.55 2.50
N LEU A 23 17.62 -2.76 1.94
CA LEU A 23 17.86 -4.00 2.67
C LEU A 23 19.28 -4.07 3.23
N GLY A 24 20.29 -3.60 2.49
CA GLY A 24 21.69 -3.58 2.93
C GLY A 24 21.91 -2.65 4.12
N GLN A 25 21.35 -1.45 4.06
CA GLN A 25 21.43 -0.49 5.17
C GLN A 25 20.73 -0.98 6.44
N GLN A 26 19.60 -1.69 6.29
CA GLN A 26 18.82 -2.22 7.41
C GLN A 26 19.38 -3.58 7.90
N GLY A 27 19.95 -4.39 7.01
CA GLY A 27 20.45 -5.73 7.33
C GLY A 27 21.64 -5.72 8.29
N GLU A 28 22.48 -4.68 8.28
CA GLU A 28 23.61 -4.56 9.18
C GLU A 28 23.20 -4.32 10.64
N GLN A 29 22.11 -3.56 10.85
CA GLN A 29 21.51 -3.36 12.16
C GLN A 29 20.81 -4.61 12.68
N LEU A 30 20.14 -5.36 11.78
CA LEU A 30 19.49 -6.64 12.12
C LEU A 30 20.50 -7.74 12.51
N ARG A 31 21.70 -7.76 11.91
CA ARG A 31 22.77 -8.72 12.27
C ARG A 31 23.24 -8.59 13.73
N ARG A 32 23.09 -7.42 14.33
CA ARG A 32 23.47 -7.17 15.74
C ARG A 32 22.47 -7.70 16.73
N ILE A 33 21.26 -8.05 16.28
CA ILE A 33 20.19 -8.54 17.14
C ILE A 33 20.18 -10.06 17.04
N GLN A 34 20.47 -10.73 18.15
CA GLN A 34 20.39 -12.19 18.23
C GLN A 34 18.91 -12.58 18.40
N LEU A 35 18.32 -13.07 17.33
CA LEU A 35 17.01 -13.70 17.37
C LEU A 35 17.17 -15.19 17.64
N ASP A 36 16.35 -15.72 18.53
CA ASP A 36 16.23 -17.16 18.74
C ASP A 36 15.44 -17.83 17.58
N ALA A 37 15.35 -19.16 17.61
CA ALA A 37 14.62 -19.91 16.59
C ALA A 37 13.13 -19.56 16.54
N ALA A 38 12.51 -19.21 17.67
CA ALA A 38 11.12 -18.78 17.74
C ALA A 38 10.94 -17.41 17.08
N GLY A 39 11.85 -16.46 17.32
CA GLY A 39 11.85 -15.15 16.68
C GLY A 39 11.92 -15.23 15.14
N TRP A 40 12.77 -16.10 14.61
CA TRP A 40 12.80 -16.35 13.16
C TRP A 40 11.49 -16.96 12.63
N GLY A 41 10.86 -17.85 13.42
CA GLY A 41 9.53 -18.39 13.09
C GLY A 41 8.48 -17.30 13.01
N TRP A 42 8.46 -16.38 13.97
CA TRP A 42 7.56 -15.22 13.96
C TRP A 42 7.80 -14.30 12.74
N LEU A 43 9.05 -14.01 12.39
CA LEU A 43 9.38 -13.20 11.21
C LEU A 43 8.91 -13.88 9.91
N PHE A 44 9.07 -15.21 9.79
CA PHE A 44 8.55 -15.96 8.65
C PHE A 44 7.02 -15.90 8.56
N PHE A 45 6.33 -16.10 9.68
CA PHE A 45 4.87 -15.98 9.72
C PHE A 45 4.41 -14.55 9.39
N GLY A 46 5.12 -13.54 9.88
CA GLY A 46 4.92 -12.14 9.52
C GLY A 46 5.06 -11.87 8.02
N LEU A 47 6.04 -12.52 7.36
CA LEU A 47 6.23 -12.46 5.91
C LEU A 47 5.00 -13.03 5.17
N VAL A 48 4.50 -14.17 5.60
CA VAL A 48 3.32 -14.82 5.00
C VAL A 48 2.08 -13.93 5.16
N LEU A 49 1.80 -13.41 6.36
CA LEU A 49 0.67 -12.53 6.61
C LEU A 49 0.79 -11.21 5.81
N THR A 50 1.99 -10.65 5.76
CA THR A 50 2.24 -9.45 4.96
C THR A 50 2.00 -9.70 3.47
N GLY A 51 2.43 -10.86 2.96
CA GLY A 51 2.13 -11.28 1.59
C GLY A 51 0.62 -11.45 1.35
N ALA A 52 -0.08 -12.11 2.27
CA ALA A 52 -1.53 -12.25 2.21
C ALA A 52 -2.24 -10.89 2.18
N SER A 53 -1.78 -9.91 2.98
CA SER A 53 -2.32 -8.56 2.96
C SER A 53 -2.22 -7.88 1.59
N ILE A 54 -1.11 -8.07 0.86
CA ILE A 54 -0.93 -7.49 -0.48
C ILE A 54 -1.95 -8.07 -1.47
N LEU A 55 -2.24 -9.38 -1.36
CA LEU A 55 -3.28 -10.00 -2.18
C LEU A 55 -4.67 -9.46 -1.86
N VAL A 56 -4.98 -9.28 -0.57
CA VAL A 56 -6.25 -8.68 -0.12
C VAL A 56 -6.39 -7.24 -0.62
N ASN A 57 -5.33 -6.44 -0.58
CA ASN A 57 -5.36 -5.09 -1.14
C ASN A 57 -5.57 -5.10 -2.66
N GLY A 58 -4.98 -6.06 -3.39
CA GLY A 58 -5.28 -6.25 -4.81
C GLY A 58 -6.75 -6.62 -5.06
N LEU A 59 -7.38 -7.38 -4.17
CA LEU A 59 -8.82 -7.67 -4.21
C LEU A 59 -9.66 -6.41 -3.90
N ALA A 60 -9.24 -5.58 -2.95
CA ALA A 60 -9.89 -4.32 -2.64
C ALA A 60 -9.88 -3.39 -3.86
N TRP A 61 -8.72 -3.25 -4.51
CA TRP A 61 -8.61 -2.45 -5.73
C TRP A 61 -9.50 -2.98 -6.86
N ARG A 62 -9.57 -4.29 -7.05
CA ARG A 62 -10.51 -4.92 -8.00
C ARG A 62 -11.96 -4.54 -7.66
N GLU A 63 -12.32 -4.53 -6.39
CA GLU A 63 -13.65 -4.18 -5.93
C GLU A 63 -13.93 -2.67 -6.08
N VAL A 64 -12.93 -1.80 -5.93
CA VAL A 64 -13.02 -0.37 -6.25
C VAL A 64 -13.42 -0.18 -7.73
N LEU A 65 -12.75 -0.88 -8.66
CA LEU A 65 -13.10 -0.80 -10.07
C LEU A 65 -14.52 -1.31 -10.35
N ARG A 66 -14.94 -2.38 -9.69
CA ARG A 66 -16.32 -2.91 -9.79
C ARG A 66 -17.34 -1.91 -9.26
N TRP A 67 -17.05 -1.30 -8.12
CA TRP A 67 -17.88 -0.28 -7.53
C TRP A 67 -18.00 0.95 -8.44
N LEU A 68 -16.93 1.33 -9.13
CA LEU A 68 -16.94 2.37 -10.18
C LEU A 68 -17.70 1.94 -11.46
N GLY A 69 -18.18 0.70 -11.54
CA GLY A 69 -18.97 0.16 -12.68
C GLY A 69 -18.13 -0.51 -13.75
N HIS A 70 -16.85 -0.69 -13.52
CA HIS A 70 -15.93 -1.24 -14.51
C HIS A 70 -15.50 -2.66 -14.14
N ARG A 71 -15.55 -3.56 -15.15
CA ARG A 71 -15.09 -4.96 -15.02
C ARG A 71 -14.20 -5.27 -16.22
N PRO A 72 -12.95 -4.83 -16.22
CA PRO A 72 -12.03 -5.14 -17.31
C PRO A 72 -11.94 -6.65 -17.53
N GLN A 73 -12.18 -7.09 -18.76
CA GLN A 73 -12.13 -8.51 -19.11
C GLN A 73 -10.73 -8.89 -19.58
N GLY A 74 -10.29 -10.11 -19.23
CA GLY A 74 -8.98 -10.58 -19.65
C GLY A 74 -7.78 -9.98 -18.91
N ILE A 75 -7.94 -8.90 -18.15
CA ILE A 75 -6.85 -8.33 -17.35
C ILE A 75 -6.85 -8.96 -15.95
N PRO A 76 -5.79 -9.67 -15.56
CA PRO A 76 -5.65 -10.23 -14.23
C PRO A 76 -5.33 -9.13 -13.21
N LEU A 77 -6.37 -8.46 -12.67
CA LEU A 77 -6.24 -7.25 -11.85
C LEU A 77 -5.36 -7.43 -10.60
N VAL A 78 -5.49 -8.55 -9.88
CA VAL A 78 -4.67 -8.81 -8.69
C VAL A 78 -3.19 -9.02 -9.04
N PRO A 79 -2.82 -9.85 -10.02
CA PRO A 79 -1.45 -9.91 -10.53
C PRO A 79 -0.91 -8.58 -11.04
N LEU A 80 -1.72 -7.78 -11.72
CA LEU A 80 -1.34 -6.42 -12.16
C LEU A 80 -1.04 -5.53 -10.96
N PHE A 81 -1.92 -5.55 -9.93
CA PHE A 81 -1.74 -4.80 -8.70
C PHE A 81 -0.41 -5.17 -8.03
N VAL A 82 -0.17 -6.45 -7.80
CA VAL A 82 1.03 -6.95 -7.12
C VAL A 82 2.30 -6.60 -7.89
N ARG A 83 2.33 -6.84 -9.21
CA ARG A 83 3.52 -6.52 -10.03
C ARG A 83 3.79 -5.02 -10.09
N SER A 84 2.74 -4.21 -10.26
CA SER A 84 2.91 -2.75 -10.27
C SER A 84 3.33 -2.19 -8.92
N ASN A 85 2.99 -2.86 -7.82
CA ASN A 85 3.31 -2.41 -6.46
C ASN A 85 4.82 -2.26 -6.22
N LEU A 86 5.67 -3.04 -6.91
CA LEU A 86 7.13 -2.85 -6.87
C LEU A 86 7.56 -1.46 -7.36
N LEU A 87 6.81 -0.85 -8.26
CA LEU A 87 7.14 0.45 -8.82
C LEU A 87 6.95 1.61 -7.82
N LYS A 88 6.33 1.36 -6.64
CA LYS A 88 6.24 2.35 -5.56
C LYS A 88 7.59 2.71 -4.94
N TYR A 89 8.58 1.81 -5.08
CA TYR A 89 9.93 2.02 -4.60
C TYR A 89 10.78 2.90 -5.53
N LEU A 90 10.30 3.19 -6.75
CA LEU A 90 10.98 4.10 -7.66
C LEU A 90 10.85 5.55 -7.21
N PRO A 91 11.90 6.37 -7.46
CA PRO A 91 11.83 7.80 -7.19
C PRO A 91 10.63 8.44 -7.89
N GLY A 92 9.92 9.33 -7.16
CA GLY A 92 8.72 10.01 -7.66
C GLY A 92 7.39 9.38 -7.20
N GLY A 93 7.36 8.11 -6.75
CA GLY A 93 6.21 7.49 -6.09
C GLY A 93 4.93 7.35 -6.92
N ILE A 94 4.99 7.59 -8.25
CA ILE A 94 3.81 7.57 -9.14
C ILE A 94 3.80 6.39 -10.13
N TRP A 95 4.91 5.69 -10.29
CA TRP A 95 5.09 4.72 -11.37
C TRP A 95 4.14 3.53 -11.30
N HIS A 96 3.78 3.10 -10.10
CA HIS A 96 2.76 2.07 -9.89
C HIS A 96 1.37 2.53 -10.35
N LEU A 97 1.04 3.82 -10.19
CA LEU A 97 -0.20 4.42 -10.67
C LEU A 97 -0.21 4.49 -12.19
N VAL A 98 0.90 4.97 -12.77
CA VAL A 98 1.11 5.06 -14.23
C VAL A 98 0.88 3.69 -14.89
N GLU A 99 1.50 2.64 -14.36
CA GLU A 99 1.39 1.29 -14.94
C GLU A 99 -0.05 0.77 -14.85
N ARG A 100 -0.73 0.95 -13.71
CA ARG A 100 -2.13 0.53 -13.55
C ARG A 100 -3.06 1.25 -14.53
N VAL A 101 -2.95 2.58 -14.65
CA VAL A 101 -3.75 3.37 -15.58
C VAL A 101 -3.43 2.97 -17.03
N ARG A 102 -2.15 2.80 -17.37
CA ARG A 102 -1.72 2.42 -18.72
C ARG A 102 -2.31 1.08 -19.18
N VAL A 103 -2.29 0.07 -18.30
CA VAL A 103 -2.82 -1.27 -18.62
C VAL A 103 -4.35 -1.28 -18.69
N LEU A 104 -5.03 -0.46 -17.88
CA LEU A 104 -6.49 -0.39 -17.88
C LEU A 104 -7.07 0.43 -19.05
N ARG A 105 -6.32 1.42 -19.54
CA ARG A 105 -6.77 2.39 -20.56
C ARG A 105 -7.36 1.79 -21.84
N PRO A 106 -6.90 0.65 -22.36
CA PRO A 106 -7.53 0.05 -23.55
C PRO A 106 -8.96 -0.43 -23.33
N GLN A 107 -9.40 -0.65 -22.10
CA GLN A 107 -10.71 -1.22 -21.77
C GLN A 107 -11.63 -0.29 -20.98
N ILE A 108 -11.05 0.66 -20.24
CA ILE A 108 -11.80 1.68 -19.49
C ILE A 108 -11.20 3.04 -19.73
N ASP A 109 -12.02 4.09 -19.69
CA ASP A 109 -11.55 5.44 -19.83
C ASP A 109 -10.52 5.80 -18.78
N ALA A 110 -9.62 6.71 -19.14
CA ALA A 110 -8.51 7.12 -18.29
C ALA A 110 -8.98 7.77 -16.96
N GLY A 111 -10.11 8.49 -16.97
CA GLY A 111 -10.71 9.08 -15.76
C GLY A 111 -11.07 8.04 -14.71
N PRO A 112 -11.96 7.07 -15.01
CA PRO A 112 -12.28 5.97 -14.10
C PRO A 112 -11.09 5.11 -13.69
N ALA A 113 -10.12 4.86 -14.59
CA ALA A 113 -8.89 4.17 -14.24
C ALA A 113 -8.08 4.92 -13.19
N LEU A 114 -7.96 6.25 -13.35
CA LEU A 114 -7.28 7.13 -12.42
C LEU A 114 -8.05 7.24 -11.08
N ALA A 115 -9.38 7.37 -11.14
CA ALA A 115 -10.23 7.37 -9.95
C ALA A 115 -10.03 6.10 -9.11
N GLY A 116 -10.02 4.92 -9.75
CA GLY A 116 -9.79 3.65 -9.09
C GLY A 116 -8.42 3.54 -8.41
N VAL A 117 -7.41 4.17 -8.97
CA VAL A 117 -6.06 4.18 -8.41
C VAL A 117 -5.91 5.18 -7.26
N ILE A 118 -6.67 6.27 -7.28
CA ILE A 118 -6.68 7.29 -6.21
C ILE A 118 -7.55 6.86 -5.04
N LEU A 119 -8.68 6.20 -5.30
CA LEU A 119 -9.60 5.74 -4.26
C LEU A 119 -8.99 4.67 -3.36
N ASP A 120 -8.16 3.78 -3.90
CA ASP A 120 -7.49 2.71 -3.16
C ASP A 120 -6.76 3.25 -1.89
N PRO A 121 -5.75 4.14 -1.99
CA PRO A 121 -5.09 4.68 -0.80
C PRO A 121 -6.01 5.53 0.10
N LEU A 122 -7.00 6.20 -0.47
CA LEU A 122 -7.95 6.98 0.34
C LEU A 122 -8.84 6.06 1.20
N LEU A 123 -9.26 4.92 0.66
CA LEU A 123 -10.03 3.91 1.41
C LEU A 123 -9.18 3.23 2.48
N ILE A 124 -7.89 3.00 2.21
CA ILE A 124 -6.95 2.52 3.23
C ILE A 124 -6.86 3.53 4.39
N VAL A 125 -6.73 4.82 4.09
CA VAL A 125 -6.71 5.88 5.12
C VAL A 125 -8.02 5.89 5.92
N ALA A 126 -9.17 5.73 5.27
CA ALA A 126 -10.46 5.66 5.96
C ALA A 126 -10.57 4.41 6.85
N ALA A 127 -10.13 3.25 6.36
CA ALA A 127 -10.09 2.00 7.13
C ALA A 127 -9.13 2.11 8.33
N ALA A 128 -7.94 2.64 8.14
CA ALA A 128 -6.97 2.88 9.20
C ALA A 128 -7.50 3.87 10.25
N SER A 129 -8.23 4.90 9.81
CA SER A 129 -8.86 5.87 10.71
C SER A 129 -9.96 5.24 11.60
N LEU A 130 -10.71 4.27 11.07
CA LEU A 130 -11.66 3.48 11.88
C LEU A 130 -10.93 2.67 12.95
N LEU A 131 -9.82 2.03 12.58
CA LEU A 131 -9.02 1.23 13.52
C LEU A 131 -8.34 2.09 14.59
N LEU A 132 -8.03 3.35 14.27
CA LEU A 132 -7.50 4.30 15.24
C LEU A 132 -8.43 4.49 16.44
N MET A 133 -9.75 4.33 16.25
CA MET A 133 -10.75 4.48 17.32
C MET A 133 -10.59 3.46 18.45
N PHE A 134 -9.98 2.30 18.19
CA PHE A 134 -9.74 1.28 19.21
C PHE A 134 -8.63 1.65 20.20
N GLY A 135 -7.77 2.62 19.90
CA GLY A 135 -6.67 3.07 20.75
C GLY A 135 -7.07 4.03 21.90
N GLY A 136 -8.36 4.30 22.05
CA GLY A 136 -8.88 5.19 23.09
C GLY A 136 -8.63 6.68 22.82
N TRP A 137 -9.08 7.51 23.77
CA TRP A 137 -8.94 8.96 23.71
C TRP A 137 -7.49 9.38 23.97
N GLN A 138 -6.80 9.81 22.93
CA GLN A 138 -5.48 10.42 23.06
C GLN A 138 -5.46 11.75 22.29
N ASN A 139 -5.28 12.85 23.00
CA ASN A 139 -5.07 14.21 22.45
C ASN A 139 -6.14 14.65 21.43
N GLY A 140 -7.39 14.23 21.58
CA GLY A 140 -8.49 14.62 20.68
C GLY A 140 -8.47 13.98 19.28
N LEU A 141 -7.48 13.13 18.96
CA LEU A 141 -7.38 12.47 17.65
C LEU A 141 -8.59 11.58 17.33
N LEU A 142 -9.27 11.07 18.36
CA LEU A 142 -10.50 10.28 18.20
C LEU A 142 -11.60 11.06 17.47
N LEU A 143 -11.66 12.38 17.67
CA LEU A 143 -12.64 13.23 16.99
C LEU A 143 -12.37 13.36 15.49
N LEU A 144 -11.11 13.28 15.08
CA LEU A 144 -10.69 13.38 13.68
C LEU A 144 -10.74 12.02 12.94
N ALA A 145 -10.75 10.92 13.69
CA ALA A 145 -10.73 9.57 13.11
C ALA A 145 -11.89 9.28 12.13
N PRO A 146 -13.15 9.69 12.36
CA PRO A 146 -14.24 9.45 11.41
C PRO A 146 -14.20 10.36 10.18
N VAL A 147 -13.42 11.45 10.18
CA VAL A 147 -13.43 12.44 9.10
C VAL A 147 -13.09 11.85 7.72
N PRO A 148 -12.00 11.06 7.53
CA PRO A 148 -11.71 10.46 6.23
C PRO A 148 -12.84 9.55 5.74
N LEU A 149 -13.46 8.79 6.66
CA LEU A 149 -14.59 7.94 6.35
C LEU A 149 -15.79 8.75 5.86
N LEU A 150 -16.17 9.79 6.60
CA LEU A 150 -17.31 10.65 6.24
C LEU A 150 -17.09 11.33 4.89
N LEU A 151 -15.88 11.84 4.66
CA LEU A 151 -15.51 12.48 3.38
C LEU A 151 -15.63 11.53 2.19
N LEU A 152 -15.31 10.25 2.36
CA LEU A 152 -15.40 9.26 1.28
C LEU A 152 -16.78 8.64 1.13
N MET A 153 -17.56 8.50 2.21
CA MET A 153 -18.91 7.93 2.15
C MET A 153 -19.94 8.90 1.59
N LEU A 154 -19.78 10.20 1.85
CA LEU A 154 -20.68 11.22 1.34
C LEU A 154 -20.26 11.62 -0.10
N SER A 155 -21.14 11.36 -1.08
CA SER A 155 -20.87 11.70 -2.49
C SER A 155 -20.57 13.19 -2.67
N ARG A 156 -21.27 14.06 -1.95
CA ARG A 156 -21.06 15.52 -1.98
C ARG A 156 -19.63 15.94 -1.60
N CYS A 157 -18.98 15.19 -0.71
CA CYS A 157 -17.59 15.46 -0.29
C CYS A 157 -16.58 14.71 -1.16
N ARG A 158 -16.88 13.45 -1.49
CA ARG A 158 -16.00 12.57 -2.27
C ARG A 158 -15.73 13.11 -3.66
N GLU A 159 -16.75 13.54 -4.40
CA GLU A 159 -16.62 13.98 -5.78
C GLU A 159 -15.65 15.16 -5.96
N PRO A 160 -15.77 16.27 -5.23
CA PRO A 160 -14.83 17.39 -5.37
C PRO A 160 -13.40 17.02 -4.95
N ILE A 161 -13.23 16.12 -3.96
CA ILE A 161 -11.92 15.63 -3.54
C ILE A 161 -11.30 14.81 -4.66
N LEU A 162 -12.03 13.85 -5.22
CA LEU A 162 -11.55 13.02 -6.33
C LEU A 162 -11.17 13.88 -7.53
N LEU A 163 -12.05 14.79 -7.96
CA LEU A 163 -11.76 15.67 -9.10
C LEU A 163 -10.50 16.54 -8.90
N ARG A 164 -10.26 17.02 -7.68
CA ARG A 164 -9.04 17.78 -7.36
C ARG A 164 -7.80 16.90 -7.43
N LEU A 165 -7.86 15.69 -6.84
CA LEU A 165 -6.75 14.75 -6.85
C LEU A 165 -6.48 14.19 -8.24
N GLU A 166 -7.51 13.90 -9.02
CA GLU A 166 -7.41 13.49 -10.42
C GLU A 166 -6.70 14.56 -11.24
N ARG A 167 -7.12 15.82 -11.15
CA ARG A 167 -6.46 16.95 -11.86
C ARG A 167 -5.00 17.12 -11.45
N ALA A 168 -4.70 16.97 -10.16
CA ALA A 168 -3.33 17.09 -9.65
C ALA A 168 -2.45 15.94 -10.14
N LYS A 169 -2.98 14.71 -10.13
CA LYS A 169 -2.25 13.50 -10.57
C LYS A 169 -2.20 13.38 -12.08
N ALA A 170 -3.23 13.80 -12.81
CA ALA A 170 -3.25 13.74 -14.26
C ALA A 170 -2.05 14.45 -14.88
N ARG A 171 -1.72 15.66 -14.44
CA ARG A 171 -0.55 16.39 -14.93
C ARG A 171 0.75 15.59 -14.75
N GLN A 172 0.89 14.88 -13.63
CA GLN A 172 2.08 14.06 -13.35
C GLN A 172 2.11 12.81 -14.24
N LEU A 173 0.95 12.17 -14.46
CA LEU A 173 0.81 10.98 -15.30
C LEU A 173 1.00 11.31 -16.78
N GLU A 174 0.44 12.42 -17.27
CA GLU A 174 0.64 12.92 -18.63
C GLU A 174 2.12 13.21 -18.90
N ALA A 175 2.81 13.86 -17.95
CA ALA A 175 4.25 14.07 -18.03
C ALA A 175 5.05 12.75 -18.04
N ALA A 176 4.52 11.70 -17.41
CA ALA A 176 5.11 10.34 -17.42
C ALA A 176 4.72 9.51 -18.66
N GLY A 177 4.00 10.09 -19.63
CA GLY A 177 3.74 9.48 -20.94
C GLY A 177 2.45 8.66 -21.05
N THR A 178 1.46 8.87 -20.17
CA THR A 178 0.15 8.22 -20.31
C THR A 178 -0.73 8.82 -21.41
N GLY A 179 -0.34 9.97 -21.99
CA GLY A 179 -1.13 10.74 -22.94
C GLY A 179 -2.29 11.51 -22.27
N PRO A 180 -3.06 12.33 -23.02
CA PRO A 180 -4.09 13.19 -22.46
C PRO A 180 -5.16 12.39 -21.73
N LEU A 181 -5.53 12.84 -20.52
CA LEU A 181 -6.51 12.22 -19.65
C LEU A 181 -7.82 13.04 -19.70
N HIS A 182 -8.87 12.43 -20.26
CA HIS A 182 -10.20 13.04 -20.25
C HIS A 182 -10.96 12.58 -19.00
N PHE A 183 -11.55 13.52 -18.28
CA PHE A 183 -12.29 13.26 -17.05
C PHE A 183 -13.79 13.25 -17.39
N SER A 184 -14.38 12.07 -17.40
CA SER A 184 -15.82 11.91 -17.28
C SER A 184 -16.09 11.58 -15.81
N GLY A 185 -16.63 12.54 -15.08
CA GLY A 185 -16.94 12.35 -13.67
C GLY A 185 -17.73 11.06 -13.46
N SER A 186 -17.12 10.09 -12.79
CA SER A 186 -17.78 8.84 -12.42
C SER A 186 -18.48 9.04 -11.09
N SER A 187 -19.61 9.77 -11.12
CA SER A 187 -20.48 9.89 -9.94
C SER A 187 -21.27 8.59 -9.78
N ARG A 188 -20.95 7.81 -8.77
CA ARG A 188 -21.82 6.73 -8.32
C ARG A 188 -22.56 7.13 -7.05
N GLU A 189 -23.85 6.90 -7.07
CA GLU A 189 -24.70 7.01 -5.88
C GLU A 189 -24.27 5.94 -4.86
N GLY A 190 -24.23 6.31 -3.58
CA GLY A 190 -23.83 5.44 -2.49
C GLY A 190 -22.34 5.48 -2.14
N GLY A 191 -22.03 4.95 -0.97
CA GLY A 191 -20.66 4.84 -0.46
C GLY A 191 -19.95 3.57 -0.94
N PRO A 192 -18.61 3.57 -1.03
CA PRO A 192 -17.80 2.42 -1.41
C PRO A 192 -17.63 1.42 -0.25
N TRP A 193 -18.74 0.91 0.31
CA TRP A 193 -18.71 0.04 1.50
C TRP A 193 -18.01 -1.30 1.26
N GLY A 194 -18.23 -1.93 0.08
CA GLY A 194 -17.59 -3.19 -0.26
C GLY A 194 -16.06 -3.07 -0.28
N PRO A 195 -15.50 -2.16 -1.09
CA PRO A 195 -14.06 -1.89 -1.05
C PRO A 195 -13.53 -1.54 0.34
N LEU A 196 -14.24 -0.68 1.10
CA LEU A 196 -13.82 -0.29 2.45
C LEU A 196 -13.69 -1.49 3.39
N MET A 197 -14.63 -2.44 3.34
CA MET A 197 -14.56 -3.64 4.19
C MET A 197 -13.35 -4.50 3.86
N ILE A 198 -12.99 -4.62 2.58
CA ILE A 198 -11.80 -5.37 2.17
C ILE A 198 -10.54 -4.61 2.60
N GLU A 199 -10.51 -3.27 2.51
CA GLU A 199 -9.39 -2.48 3.02
C GLU A 199 -9.25 -2.57 4.54
N LEU A 200 -10.34 -2.67 5.28
CA LEU A 200 -10.30 -2.90 6.71
C LEU A 200 -9.62 -4.24 7.04
N VAL A 201 -10.01 -5.30 6.31
CA VAL A 201 -9.37 -6.62 6.43
C VAL A 201 -7.89 -6.54 6.04
N PHE A 202 -7.57 -5.81 4.96
CA PHE A 202 -6.18 -5.57 4.56
C PHE A 202 -5.35 -4.96 5.68
N VAL A 203 -5.82 -3.86 6.30
CA VAL A 203 -5.08 -3.18 7.38
C VAL A 203 -4.92 -4.07 8.61
N LEU A 204 -5.95 -4.87 8.95
CA LEU A 204 -5.89 -5.83 10.06
C LEU A 204 -4.84 -6.93 9.81
N ILE A 205 -4.84 -7.55 8.62
CA ILE A 205 -3.84 -8.57 8.28
C ILE A 205 -2.44 -7.92 8.21
N ARG A 206 -2.34 -6.69 7.72
CA ARG A 206 -1.10 -5.94 7.66
C ARG A 206 -0.55 -5.67 9.06
N PHE A 207 -1.41 -5.27 9.99
CA PHE A 207 -1.06 -5.13 11.41
C PHE A 207 -0.62 -6.46 12.02
N SER A 208 -1.31 -7.58 11.71
CA SER A 208 -0.92 -8.90 12.21
C SER A 208 0.50 -9.28 11.77
N GLY A 209 0.89 -8.93 10.52
CA GLY A 209 2.28 -9.08 10.07
C GLY A 209 3.27 -8.23 10.87
N PHE A 210 2.91 -7.01 11.25
CA PHE A 210 3.70 -6.16 12.15
C PHE A 210 3.75 -6.72 13.58
N ALA A 211 2.62 -7.23 14.09
CA ALA A 211 2.55 -7.86 15.40
C ALA A 211 3.47 -9.08 15.53
N CYS A 212 3.63 -9.87 14.45
CA CYS A 212 4.62 -10.94 14.41
C CYS A 212 6.06 -10.42 14.57
N CYS A 213 6.36 -9.22 14.06
CA CYS A 213 7.66 -8.60 14.30
C CYS A 213 7.81 -8.17 15.76
N LEU A 214 6.74 -7.69 16.42
CA LEU A 214 6.77 -7.39 17.86
C LEU A 214 7.03 -8.65 18.68
N GLU A 215 6.35 -9.76 18.36
CA GLU A 215 6.58 -11.07 19.01
C GLU A 215 8.01 -11.57 18.81
N ALA A 216 8.56 -11.44 17.61
CA ALA A 216 9.92 -11.87 17.32
C ALA A 216 10.98 -11.21 18.22
N PHE A 217 10.71 -9.99 18.70
CA PHE A 217 11.57 -9.24 19.60
C PHE A 217 11.08 -9.23 21.06
N GLY A 218 10.07 -10.05 21.41
CA GLY A 218 9.52 -10.10 22.76
C GLY A 218 8.86 -8.80 23.21
N MET A 219 8.38 -8.00 22.26
CA MET A 219 7.80 -6.68 22.52
C MET A 219 6.27 -6.64 22.44
N PHE A 220 5.61 -7.78 22.24
CA PHE A 220 4.16 -7.79 22.12
C PHE A 220 3.50 -7.38 23.44
N PRO A 221 2.77 -6.28 23.48
CA PRO A 221 2.30 -5.72 24.74
C PRO A 221 0.94 -6.31 25.16
N PRO A 222 0.59 -6.17 26.45
CA PRO A 222 -0.71 -6.61 26.97
C PRO A 222 -1.92 -5.84 26.39
N ALA A 223 -1.70 -4.73 25.69
CA ALA A 223 -2.74 -3.89 25.11
C ALA A 223 -2.62 -3.80 23.57
N PRO A 224 -3.00 -4.86 22.81
CA PRO A 224 -2.84 -4.91 21.35
C PRO A 224 -3.65 -3.83 20.62
N ASN A 225 -4.73 -3.35 21.21
CA ASN A 225 -5.56 -2.28 20.64
C ASN A 225 -4.81 -0.94 20.51
N ILE A 226 -3.94 -0.61 21.46
CA ILE A 226 -3.11 0.61 21.40
C ILE A 226 -2.11 0.51 20.24
N TRP A 227 -1.50 -0.66 20.07
CA TRP A 227 -0.57 -0.92 18.96
C TRP A 227 -1.26 -0.94 17.62
N LEU A 228 -2.46 -1.52 17.53
CA LEU A 228 -3.28 -1.46 16.32
C LEU A 228 -3.58 -0.02 15.93
N ALA A 229 -3.97 0.82 16.89
CA ALA A 229 -4.24 2.23 16.64
C ALA A 229 -2.98 3.00 16.23
N ALA A 230 -1.86 2.78 16.93
CA ALA A 230 -0.58 3.40 16.60
C ALA A 230 -0.09 3.00 15.20
N PHE A 231 -0.15 1.71 14.88
CA PHE A 231 0.17 1.18 13.56
C PHE A 231 -0.73 1.79 12.47
N SER A 232 -2.04 1.81 12.69
CA SER A 232 -3.01 2.34 11.73
C SER A 232 -2.77 3.82 11.44
N MET A 233 -2.48 4.61 12.49
CA MET A 233 -2.11 6.02 12.34
C MET A 233 -0.82 6.19 11.56
N ALA A 234 0.22 5.41 11.90
CA ALA A 234 1.52 5.48 11.22
C ALA A 234 1.40 5.05 9.75
N TYR A 235 0.59 4.03 9.48
CA TYR A 235 0.33 3.55 8.12
C TYR A 235 -0.40 4.58 7.28
N ALA A 236 -1.46 5.18 7.82
CA ALA A 236 -2.19 6.26 7.15
C ALA A 236 -1.31 7.49 6.90
N ALA A 237 -0.52 7.92 7.91
CA ALA A 237 0.42 9.04 7.76
C ALA A 237 1.45 8.78 6.66
N GLY A 238 2.00 7.57 6.59
CA GLY A 238 2.96 7.18 5.56
C GLY A 238 2.38 7.19 4.13
N LEU A 239 1.05 7.02 3.98
CA LEU A 239 0.37 7.12 2.69
C LEU A 239 0.06 8.57 2.28
N VAL A 240 -0.25 9.43 3.27
CA VAL A 240 -0.71 10.80 3.02
C VAL A 240 0.45 11.77 2.83
N VAL A 241 1.58 11.57 3.53
CA VAL A 241 2.73 12.48 3.46
C VAL A 241 3.46 12.30 2.14
N PRO A 242 3.46 13.33 1.26
CA PRO A 242 4.12 13.24 -0.02
C PRO A 242 5.64 13.25 0.13
N GLY A 243 6.33 12.55 -0.74
CA GLY A 243 7.80 12.57 -0.79
C GLY A 243 8.50 11.55 0.13
N ALA A 244 7.75 10.77 0.91
CA ALA A 244 8.27 9.66 1.70
C ALA A 244 8.08 8.33 0.94
N PRO A 245 9.07 7.82 0.18
CA PRO A 245 8.92 6.57 -0.59
C PRO A 245 8.57 5.41 0.35
N GLY A 246 7.40 4.79 0.14
CA GLY A 246 6.92 3.73 1.03
C GLY A 246 6.69 4.17 2.48
N GLY A 247 6.52 5.49 2.73
CA GLY A 247 6.31 6.05 4.07
C GLY A 247 7.55 6.02 4.98
N LEU A 248 8.76 5.92 4.41
CA LEU A 248 10.02 5.89 5.17
C LEU A 248 10.19 7.16 6.00
N GLY A 249 10.56 7.00 7.27
CA GLY A 249 10.71 8.08 8.24
C GLY A 249 9.38 8.54 8.87
N VAL A 250 8.30 8.64 8.08
CA VAL A 250 6.98 9.08 8.58
C VAL A 250 6.32 8.02 9.44
N PHE A 251 6.36 6.77 9.01
CA PHE A 251 5.81 5.65 9.76
C PHE A 251 6.49 5.49 11.12
N GLU A 252 7.83 5.51 11.13
CA GLU A 252 8.66 5.39 12.31
C GLU A 252 8.40 6.54 13.31
N ALA A 253 8.48 7.77 12.82
CA ALA A 253 8.24 8.96 13.64
C ALA A 253 6.82 8.98 14.22
N THR A 254 5.82 8.57 13.44
CA THR A 254 4.43 8.52 13.91
C THR A 254 4.23 7.44 14.97
N LEU A 255 4.86 6.27 14.82
CA LEU A 255 4.82 5.22 15.84
C LEU A 255 5.45 5.69 17.16
N LEU A 256 6.65 6.28 17.11
CA LEU A 256 7.35 6.81 18.28
C LEU A 256 6.53 7.91 18.96
N LEU A 257 6.01 8.86 18.17
CA LEU A 257 5.16 9.93 18.68
C LEU A 257 3.89 9.41 19.37
N ARG A 258 3.31 8.33 18.82
CA ARG A 258 2.04 7.78 19.32
C ARG A 258 2.20 6.91 20.54
N LEU A 259 3.28 6.14 20.63
CA LEU A 259 3.56 5.25 21.76
C LEU A 259 4.24 5.97 22.93
N GLY A 260 4.89 7.11 22.66
CA GLY A 260 5.53 7.95 23.67
C GLY A 260 6.64 7.25 24.45
N ASP A 261 6.90 7.74 25.66
CA ASP A 261 7.99 7.25 26.53
C ASP A 261 7.75 5.84 27.10
N GLY A 262 6.58 5.24 26.79
CA GLY A 262 6.22 3.90 27.27
C GLY A 262 6.93 2.75 26.55
N VAL A 263 7.66 3.02 25.45
CA VAL A 263 8.33 2.01 24.64
C VAL A 263 9.77 2.42 24.37
N ALA A 264 10.72 1.52 24.66
CA ALA A 264 12.13 1.77 24.37
C ALA A 264 12.36 1.96 22.86
N GLU A 265 13.01 3.05 22.49
CA GLU A 265 13.18 3.47 21.11
C GLU A 265 13.99 2.46 20.28
N ALA A 266 15.12 1.99 20.79
CA ALA A 266 16.02 1.10 20.04
C ALA A 266 15.37 -0.26 19.68
N PRO A 267 14.69 -0.99 20.58
CA PRO A 267 13.96 -2.20 20.22
C PRO A 267 12.82 -1.92 19.23
N LEU A 268 12.09 -0.82 19.38
CA LEU A 268 11.02 -0.46 18.45
C LEU A 268 11.55 -0.21 17.04
N LEU A 269 12.68 0.47 16.91
CA LEU A 269 13.33 0.65 15.61
C LEU A 269 13.73 -0.68 14.97
N ALA A 270 14.22 -1.64 15.76
CA ALA A 270 14.53 -2.99 15.26
C ALA A 270 13.29 -3.71 14.71
N VAL A 271 12.16 -3.65 15.44
CA VAL A 271 10.87 -4.18 14.97
C VAL A 271 10.45 -3.53 13.67
N VAL A 272 10.49 -2.20 13.59
CA VAL A 272 10.08 -1.45 12.40
C VAL A 272 10.97 -1.78 11.20
N LEU A 273 12.28 -1.86 11.39
CA LEU A 273 13.22 -2.26 10.35
C LEU A 273 12.94 -3.67 9.84
N SER A 274 12.71 -4.62 10.75
CA SER A 274 12.34 -6.01 10.39
C SER A 274 11.04 -6.06 9.59
N TYR A 275 10.03 -5.30 10.02
CA TYR A 275 8.77 -5.18 9.29
C TYR A 275 8.96 -4.59 7.88
N ARG A 276 9.86 -3.61 7.71
CA ARG A 276 10.20 -3.05 6.40
C ARG A 276 10.85 -4.09 5.48
N VAL A 277 11.82 -4.84 6.01
CA VAL A 277 12.46 -5.94 5.28
C VAL A 277 11.42 -6.98 4.84
N ILE A 278 10.57 -7.42 5.75
CA ILE A 278 9.49 -8.38 5.48
C ILE A 278 8.52 -7.83 4.42
N SER A 279 8.11 -6.56 4.54
CA SER A 279 7.18 -5.95 3.59
C SER A 279 7.77 -5.89 2.19
N THR A 280 9.04 -5.53 2.09
CA THR A 280 9.75 -5.47 0.79
C THR A 280 9.95 -6.86 0.21
N ALA A 281 10.35 -7.83 1.06
CA ALA A 281 10.50 -9.23 0.65
C ALA A 281 9.17 -9.82 0.16
N ALA A 282 8.05 -9.55 0.84
CA ALA A 282 6.72 -9.98 0.42
C ALA A 282 6.33 -9.41 -0.95
N ASP A 283 6.55 -8.11 -1.18
CA ASP A 283 6.30 -7.47 -2.49
C ASP A 283 7.12 -8.16 -3.61
N VAL A 284 8.42 -8.40 -3.36
CA VAL A 284 9.32 -9.02 -4.35
C VAL A 284 8.92 -10.48 -4.63
N LEU A 285 8.70 -11.28 -3.59
CA LEU A 285 8.37 -12.69 -3.72
C LEU A 285 7.04 -12.90 -4.47
N LEU A 286 6.01 -12.13 -4.13
CA LEU A 286 4.72 -12.21 -4.81
C LEU A 286 4.81 -11.76 -6.26
N ALA A 287 5.50 -10.66 -6.55
CA ALA A 287 5.67 -10.19 -7.92
C ALA A 287 6.51 -11.16 -8.77
N ALA A 288 7.55 -11.77 -8.18
CA ALA A 288 8.33 -12.82 -8.83
C ALA A 288 7.47 -14.06 -9.11
N GLY A 289 6.67 -14.50 -8.12
CA GLY A 289 5.74 -15.63 -8.26
C GLY A 289 4.76 -15.46 -9.42
N PHE A 290 4.07 -14.32 -9.49
CA PHE A 290 3.15 -14.01 -10.59
C PHE A 290 3.86 -13.85 -11.94
N SER A 291 5.08 -13.33 -11.95
CA SER A 291 5.88 -13.21 -13.17
C SER A 291 6.32 -14.56 -13.70
N LEU A 292 6.69 -15.49 -12.82
CA LEU A 292 7.04 -16.86 -13.17
C LEU A 292 5.81 -17.63 -13.66
N GLN A 293 4.67 -17.52 -12.98
CA GLN A 293 3.41 -18.14 -13.41
C GLN A 293 3.02 -17.73 -14.84
N ASN A 294 3.16 -16.43 -15.18
CA ASN A 294 2.88 -15.94 -16.54
C ASN A 294 3.86 -16.53 -17.59
N ARG A 295 5.11 -16.80 -17.20
CA ARG A 295 6.08 -17.44 -18.11
C ARG A 295 5.75 -18.92 -18.37
N LEU A 296 5.28 -19.61 -17.34
CA LEU A 296 4.96 -21.04 -17.41
C LEU A 296 3.60 -21.33 -18.06
N ASN A 297 2.68 -20.36 -18.07
CA ASN A 297 1.34 -20.53 -18.65
C ASN A 297 1.15 -19.67 -19.90
N PRO A 298 1.40 -20.24 -21.12
CA PRO A 298 1.33 -19.49 -22.37
C PRO A 298 -0.05 -18.90 -22.69
N LYS A 299 -1.14 -19.48 -22.14
CA LYS A 299 -2.51 -18.98 -22.32
C LYS A 299 -2.75 -17.59 -21.68
N LEU A 300 -1.91 -17.18 -20.74
CA LEU A 300 -1.95 -15.84 -20.15
C LEU A 300 -1.10 -14.83 -20.92
N ARG A 301 -0.27 -15.29 -21.85
CA ARG A 301 0.66 -14.46 -22.62
C ARG A 301 0.00 -13.67 -23.75
N SER A 302 -1.18 -14.09 -24.18
CA SER A 302 -1.96 -13.39 -25.24
C SER A 302 -2.72 -12.16 -24.72
N LEU A 303 -2.57 -11.82 -23.45
CA LEU A 303 -3.26 -10.72 -22.77
C LEU A 303 -2.30 -9.57 -22.35
N ASP A 304 -0.99 -9.73 -22.58
CA ASP A 304 0.04 -8.70 -22.47
C ASP A 304 0.32 -8.07 -23.84
#